data_9115ff517b3281eaa00356bd7dce6722
#
_entry.id   9115ff517b3281eaa00356bd7dce6722
#
_cell.length_a   1.000
_cell.length_b   1.000
_cell.length_c   1.000
_cell.angle_alpha   90.00
_cell.angle_beta   90.00
_cell.angle_gamma   90.00
#
_symmetry.space_group_name_H-M   'P 1'
#
loop_
_entity.id
_entity.type
_entity.pdbx_description
1 polymer ?
#
loop_
_entity_poly.entity_id
_entity_poly.type
_entity_poly.pdbx_seq_one_letter_code
_entity_poly.pdbx_strand_id
1 'polypeptide(L)'
;LAQARWIEQRLTRTLETPYFHVVFTLPSELRALAFVNRRTLFARLFAAASQTLLARGRDPARLGATLGITAVLHTWTRDLQFHPHLHCIVTGGGLALDGERWVPARGTYLFPVKVLSRLFRGTLLAALTRAYERGELMLRGPCAELVDPGCFARLRDRLYRQDWVVYAKRPFAGVAHVFRYLGRYTHR
;
A
#
# COMPACT_ATOMS: atom_id res chain seq x y z
N LEU A 1 0.11 -12.77 23.28
CA LEU A 1 -1.15 -13.45 22.93
C LEU A 1 -1.79 -12.89 21.65
N ALA A 2 -2.02 -11.56 21.51
CA ALA A 2 -2.68 -10.97 20.34
C ALA A 2 -1.89 -11.16 19.03
N GLN A 3 -0.59 -10.97 19.07
CA GLN A 3 0.32 -11.21 17.93
C GLN A 3 0.27 -12.66 17.44
N ALA A 4 0.33 -13.63 18.35
CA ALA A 4 0.30 -15.04 17.99
C ALA A 4 -1.04 -15.42 17.34
N ARG A 5 -2.15 -14.98 17.90
CA ARG A 5 -3.48 -15.16 17.32
C ARG A 5 -3.61 -14.54 15.93
N TRP A 6 -3.06 -13.34 15.74
CA TRP A 6 -3.08 -12.68 14.44
C TRP A 6 -2.31 -13.50 13.39
N ILE A 7 -1.09 -13.97 13.74
CA ILE A 7 -0.27 -14.81 12.84
C ILE A 7 -1.02 -16.10 12.50
N GLU A 8 -1.55 -16.79 13.49
CA GLU A 8 -2.29 -18.03 13.31
C GLU A 8 -3.50 -17.84 12.39
N GLN A 9 -4.33 -16.80 12.64
CA GLN A 9 -5.45 -16.46 11.77
C GLN A 9 -5.06 -16.12 10.32
N ARG A 10 -3.85 -15.60 10.08
CA ARG A 10 -3.36 -15.38 8.71
C ARG A 10 -2.89 -16.68 8.09
N LEU A 11 -2.21 -17.53 8.86
CA LEU A 11 -1.72 -18.82 8.37
C LEU A 11 -2.86 -19.78 7.99
N THR A 12 -3.92 -19.82 8.77
CA THR A 12 -5.11 -20.65 8.45
C THR A 12 -5.85 -20.21 7.19
N ARG A 13 -5.61 -18.98 6.72
CA ARG A 13 -6.21 -18.41 5.50
C ARG A 13 -5.23 -18.37 4.31
N THR A 14 -4.07 -18.98 4.43
CA THR A 14 -3.12 -19.06 3.31
C THR A 14 -3.55 -20.10 2.30
N LEU A 15 -3.40 -19.74 1.04
CA LEU A 15 -3.60 -20.63 -0.09
C LEU A 15 -2.27 -21.30 -0.46
N GLU A 16 -2.31 -22.47 -1.06
CA GLU A 16 -1.15 -23.14 -1.63
C GLU A 16 -0.74 -22.48 -2.96
N THR A 17 -0.19 -21.28 -2.86
CA THR A 17 0.27 -20.48 -3.98
C THR A 17 1.50 -19.67 -3.54
N PRO A 18 2.41 -19.29 -4.46
CA PRO A 18 3.45 -18.32 -4.16
C PRO A 18 2.85 -16.99 -3.64
N TYR A 19 3.61 -16.26 -2.83
CA TYR A 19 3.21 -14.94 -2.34
C TYR A 19 4.29 -13.91 -2.65
N PHE A 20 3.86 -12.74 -3.09
CA PHE A 20 4.73 -11.58 -3.32
C PHE A 20 4.63 -10.61 -2.17
N HIS A 21 5.76 -10.02 -1.81
CA HIS A 21 5.82 -8.96 -0.82
C HIS A 21 6.02 -7.62 -1.55
N VAL A 22 4.99 -6.78 -1.53
CA VAL A 22 5.02 -5.44 -2.14
C VAL A 22 4.96 -4.39 -1.04
N VAL A 23 5.84 -3.39 -1.09
CA VAL A 23 5.87 -2.29 -0.12
C VAL A 23 5.60 -0.98 -0.85
N PHE A 24 4.62 -0.23 -0.35
CA PHE A 24 4.31 1.12 -0.82
C PHE A 24 4.75 2.13 0.23
N THR A 25 5.66 3.01 -0.14
CA THR A 25 6.24 4.00 0.79
C THR A 25 5.65 5.38 0.54
N LEU A 26 5.26 6.05 1.64
CA LEU A 26 4.82 7.43 1.57
C LEU A 26 6.04 8.36 1.40
N PRO A 27 6.01 9.30 0.43
CA PRO A 27 7.08 10.30 0.28
C PRO A 27 7.30 11.13 1.54
N SER A 28 8.54 11.57 1.74
CA SER A 28 8.93 12.35 2.92
C SER A 28 8.14 13.65 3.06
N GLU A 29 7.79 14.29 1.96
CA GLU A 29 7.03 15.53 1.89
C GLU A 29 5.61 15.39 2.45
N LEU A 30 5.08 14.18 2.46
CA LEU A 30 3.76 13.89 3.05
C LEU A 30 3.83 13.50 4.54
N ARG A 31 5.02 13.40 5.14
CA ARG A 31 5.16 12.95 6.54
C ARG A 31 4.45 13.88 7.52
N ALA A 32 4.64 15.18 7.40
CA ALA A 32 3.99 16.17 8.26
C ALA A 32 2.46 16.07 8.14
N LEU A 33 1.94 16.01 6.91
CA LEU A 33 0.51 15.86 6.65
C LEU A 33 -0.03 14.54 7.20
N ALA A 34 0.73 13.45 7.05
CA ALA A 34 0.38 12.13 7.59
C ALA A 34 0.38 12.11 9.12
N PHE A 35 1.32 12.82 9.75
CA PHE A 35 1.42 12.89 11.20
C PHE A 35 0.22 13.59 11.83
N VAL A 36 -0.23 14.69 11.24
CA VAL A 36 -1.39 15.47 11.71
C VAL A 36 -2.71 14.77 11.33
N ASN A 37 -2.77 14.05 10.21
CA ASN A 37 -3.98 13.44 9.64
C ASN A 37 -3.93 11.91 9.61
N ARG A 38 -3.43 11.25 10.65
CA ARG A 38 -3.16 9.80 10.64
C ARG A 38 -4.33 8.96 10.14
N ARG A 39 -5.51 9.12 10.72
CA ARG A 39 -6.70 8.34 10.34
C ARG A 39 -7.07 8.52 8.88
N THR A 40 -7.17 9.76 8.44
CA THR A 40 -7.56 10.14 7.08
C THR A 40 -6.53 9.66 6.06
N LEU A 41 -5.25 9.92 6.31
CA LEU A 41 -4.19 9.62 5.35
C LEU A 41 -3.87 8.14 5.29
N PHE A 42 -3.88 7.43 6.43
CA PHE A 42 -3.66 5.98 6.43
C PHE A 42 -4.79 5.22 5.74
N ALA A 43 -6.05 5.62 5.94
CA ALA A 43 -7.18 5.03 5.20
C ALA A 43 -6.99 5.18 3.68
N ARG A 44 -6.54 6.34 3.21
CA ARG A 44 -6.26 6.59 1.78
C ARG A 44 -5.03 5.83 1.29
N LEU A 45 -4.02 5.67 2.11
CA LEU A 45 -2.83 4.87 1.80
C LEU A 45 -3.23 3.40 1.55
N PHE A 46 -4.03 2.81 2.47
CA PHE A 46 -4.55 1.46 2.30
C PHE A 46 -5.40 1.33 1.02
N ALA A 47 -6.32 2.26 0.80
CA ALA A 47 -7.19 2.26 -0.37
C ALA A 47 -6.39 2.38 -1.67
N ALA A 48 -5.43 3.32 -1.75
CA ALA A 48 -4.62 3.54 -2.95
C ALA A 48 -3.74 2.33 -3.29
N ALA A 49 -3.08 1.72 -2.29
CA ALA A 49 -2.26 0.53 -2.50
C ALA A 49 -3.11 -0.68 -2.96
N SER A 50 -4.24 -0.93 -2.30
CA SER A 50 -5.15 -2.01 -2.65
C SER A 50 -5.76 -1.82 -4.05
N GLN A 51 -6.23 -0.62 -4.36
CA GLN A 51 -6.78 -0.28 -5.69
C GLN A 51 -5.72 -0.45 -6.78
N THR A 52 -4.47 -0.03 -6.53
CA THR A 52 -3.37 -0.20 -7.48
C THR A 52 -3.14 -1.67 -7.80
N LEU A 53 -3.05 -2.53 -6.79
CA LEU A 53 -2.83 -3.97 -6.96
C LEU A 53 -4.04 -4.65 -7.63
N LEU A 54 -5.25 -4.35 -7.18
CA LEU A 54 -6.47 -4.93 -7.72
C LEU A 54 -6.73 -4.50 -9.16
N ALA A 55 -6.50 -3.22 -9.51
CA ALA A 55 -6.63 -2.75 -10.89
C ALA A 55 -5.66 -3.49 -11.83
N ARG A 56 -4.42 -3.73 -11.38
CA ARG A 56 -3.45 -4.50 -12.18
C ARG A 56 -3.76 -5.97 -12.25
N GLY A 57 -4.29 -6.55 -11.16
CA GLY A 57 -4.73 -7.94 -11.16
C GLY A 57 -5.90 -8.19 -12.09
N ARG A 58 -6.89 -7.30 -12.07
CA ARG A 58 -8.12 -7.41 -12.88
C ARG A 58 -7.93 -7.06 -14.36
N ASP A 59 -6.82 -6.45 -14.74
CA ASP A 59 -6.51 -6.12 -16.13
C ASP A 59 -6.38 -7.41 -16.96
N PRO A 60 -7.29 -7.66 -17.93
CA PRO A 60 -7.28 -8.90 -18.74
C PRO A 60 -6.01 -9.05 -19.57
N ALA A 61 -5.36 -7.92 -19.94
CA ALA A 61 -4.09 -7.93 -20.66
C ALA A 61 -2.91 -8.37 -19.77
N ARG A 62 -3.14 -8.59 -18.45
CA ARG A 62 -2.12 -8.98 -17.47
C ARG A 62 -2.46 -10.29 -16.78
N LEU A 63 -3.24 -10.25 -15.72
CA LEU A 63 -3.64 -11.45 -14.98
C LEU A 63 -5.10 -11.82 -15.21
N GLY A 64 -6.01 -10.83 -15.35
CA GLY A 64 -7.45 -11.06 -15.51
C GLY A 64 -8.10 -11.69 -14.27
N ALA A 65 -7.58 -11.38 -13.06
CA ALA A 65 -8.04 -12.02 -11.83
C ALA A 65 -8.02 -11.06 -10.63
N THR A 66 -8.83 -11.34 -9.63
CA THR A 66 -8.88 -10.63 -8.36
C THR A 66 -7.87 -11.25 -7.39
N LEU A 67 -6.88 -10.45 -6.98
CA LEU A 67 -5.81 -10.86 -6.07
C LEU A 67 -6.29 -10.94 -4.62
N GLY A 68 -5.73 -11.86 -3.84
CA GLY A 68 -5.77 -11.84 -2.38
C GLY A 68 -4.67 -10.91 -1.83
N ILE A 69 -5.02 -10.01 -0.92
CA ILE A 69 -4.09 -9.02 -0.35
C ILE A 69 -4.25 -8.98 1.17
N THR A 70 -3.15 -9.15 1.89
CA THR A 70 -3.05 -8.81 3.31
C THR A 70 -2.12 -7.61 3.45
N ALA A 71 -2.63 -6.51 3.99
CA ALA A 71 -1.87 -5.27 4.13
C ALA A 71 -1.63 -4.93 5.61
N VAL A 72 -0.39 -4.51 5.93
CA VAL A 72 0.05 -4.12 7.29
C VAL A 72 0.78 -2.79 7.22
N LEU A 73 0.30 -1.82 8.01
CA LEU A 73 0.91 -0.50 8.11
C LEU A 73 2.08 -0.52 9.09
N HIS A 74 3.22 -0.02 8.63
CA HIS A 74 4.33 0.37 9.47
C HIS A 74 4.49 1.89 9.44
N THR A 75 4.70 2.51 10.60
CA THR A 75 4.76 3.99 10.71
C THR A 75 6.14 4.50 11.12
N TRP A 76 7.07 3.60 11.50
CA TRP A 76 8.39 3.95 12.00
C TRP A 76 9.47 3.12 11.31
N THR A 77 10.63 3.74 11.09
CA THR A 77 11.86 3.03 10.73
C THR A 77 12.48 2.37 11.95
N ARG A 78 13.56 1.61 11.74
CA ARG A 78 14.36 1.06 12.86
C ARG A 78 14.97 2.16 13.74
N ASP A 79 15.29 3.31 13.13
CA ASP A 79 15.87 4.49 13.79
C ASP A 79 14.79 5.41 14.37
N LEU A 80 13.58 4.89 14.60
CA LEU A 80 12.43 5.58 15.19
C LEU A 80 12.00 6.85 14.44
N GLN A 81 12.30 6.96 13.15
CA GLN A 81 11.79 8.05 12.33
C GLN A 81 10.38 7.72 11.83
N PHE A 82 9.48 8.71 11.89
CA PHE A 82 8.14 8.56 11.34
C PHE A 82 8.19 8.42 9.82
N HIS A 83 7.89 7.23 9.33
CA HIS A 83 8.01 6.86 7.93
C HIS A 83 6.92 5.87 7.52
N PRO A 84 5.70 6.36 7.28
CA PRO A 84 4.58 5.47 6.94
C PRO A 84 4.84 4.71 5.64
N HIS A 85 4.71 3.39 5.72
CA HIS A 85 4.78 2.50 4.56
C HIS A 85 3.89 1.29 4.79
N LEU A 86 3.34 0.76 3.70
CA LEU A 86 2.40 -0.34 3.72
C LEU A 86 3.03 -1.59 3.14
N HIS A 87 3.12 -2.63 3.95
CA HIS A 87 3.50 -3.97 3.51
C HIS A 87 2.28 -4.71 3.00
N CYS A 88 2.29 -5.14 1.76
CA CYS A 88 1.25 -5.96 1.14
C CYS A 88 1.79 -7.35 0.84
N ILE A 89 1.17 -8.38 1.40
CA ILE A 89 1.38 -9.77 1.04
C ILE A 89 0.31 -10.12 0.02
N VAL A 90 0.72 -10.42 -1.18
CA VAL A 90 -0.15 -10.56 -2.35
C VAL A 90 -0.05 -11.98 -2.88
N THR A 91 -1.18 -12.63 -3.15
CA THR A 91 -1.19 -13.98 -3.74
C THR A 91 -0.52 -14.01 -5.11
N GLY A 92 0.20 -15.08 -5.41
CA GLY A 92 0.81 -15.34 -6.72
C GLY A 92 -0.19 -15.87 -7.74
N GLY A 93 -1.29 -15.19 -7.84
CA GLY A 93 -2.44 -15.49 -8.67
C GLY A 93 -3.69 -14.87 -8.07
N GLY A 94 -4.84 -15.12 -8.67
CA GLY A 94 -6.12 -14.61 -8.20
C GLY A 94 -7.30 -15.42 -8.69
N LEU A 95 -8.46 -15.11 -8.13
CA LEU A 95 -9.72 -15.66 -8.60
C LEU A 95 -10.10 -14.94 -9.91
N ALA A 96 -10.36 -15.70 -10.97
CA ALA A 96 -10.82 -15.16 -12.25
C ALA A 96 -12.05 -14.26 -12.04
N LEU A 97 -12.31 -13.34 -12.96
CA LEU A 97 -13.38 -12.34 -12.79
C LEU A 97 -14.78 -12.97 -12.75
N ASP A 98 -14.94 -14.19 -13.32
CA ASP A 98 -16.15 -15.02 -13.22
C ASP A 98 -16.33 -15.67 -11.83
N GLY A 99 -15.27 -15.70 -11.01
CA GLY A 99 -15.29 -16.30 -9.67
C GLY A 99 -15.13 -17.83 -9.65
N GLU A 100 -14.91 -18.49 -10.80
CA GLU A 100 -14.99 -19.95 -10.88
C GLU A 100 -13.63 -20.65 -10.84
N ARG A 101 -12.53 -19.97 -11.22
CA ARG A 101 -11.22 -20.63 -11.37
C ARG A 101 -10.08 -19.76 -10.83
N TRP A 102 -9.03 -20.43 -10.40
CA TRP A 102 -7.78 -19.78 -10.04
C TRP A 102 -6.91 -19.50 -11.27
N VAL A 103 -6.43 -18.26 -11.39
CA VAL A 103 -5.49 -17.83 -12.42
C VAL A 103 -4.12 -17.62 -11.78
N PRO A 104 -3.13 -18.48 -12.02
CA PRO A 104 -1.80 -18.32 -11.46
C PRO A 104 -1.05 -17.17 -12.13
N ALA A 105 -0.28 -16.41 -11.34
CA ALA A 105 0.64 -15.43 -11.88
C ALA A 105 1.80 -16.12 -12.63
N ARG A 106 2.17 -15.61 -13.78
CA ARG A 106 3.27 -16.14 -14.58
C ARG A 106 4.58 -15.41 -14.25
N GLY A 107 5.65 -16.16 -14.02
CA GLY A 107 6.99 -15.62 -13.83
C GLY A 107 7.38 -15.31 -12.38
N THR A 108 8.51 -14.62 -12.22
CA THR A 108 9.18 -14.38 -10.92
C THR A 108 8.82 -13.03 -10.27
N TYR A 109 7.98 -12.24 -10.90
CA TYR A 109 7.45 -10.99 -10.36
C TYR A 109 5.98 -10.82 -10.73
N LEU A 110 5.22 -10.15 -9.88
CA LEU A 110 3.78 -9.98 -10.09
C LEU A 110 3.47 -8.88 -11.11
N PHE A 111 4.05 -7.68 -10.90
CA PHE A 111 3.88 -6.52 -11.78
C PHE A 111 5.15 -5.65 -11.81
N PRO A 112 5.40 -4.91 -12.91
CA PRO A 112 6.52 -3.97 -13.00
C PRO A 112 6.40 -2.89 -11.91
N VAL A 113 7.45 -2.74 -11.11
CA VAL A 113 7.50 -1.81 -9.96
C VAL A 113 7.25 -0.35 -10.40
N LYS A 114 7.83 0.07 -11.52
CA LYS A 114 7.60 1.43 -12.07
C LYS A 114 6.13 1.70 -12.42
N VAL A 115 5.41 0.68 -12.88
CA VAL A 115 3.97 0.80 -13.17
C VAL A 115 3.18 0.93 -11.87
N LEU A 116 3.47 0.08 -10.89
CA LEU A 116 2.84 0.17 -9.56
C LEU A 116 3.08 1.53 -8.90
N SER A 117 4.32 2.05 -8.98
CA SER A 117 4.70 3.35 -8.44
C SER A 117 3.87 4.50 -9.04
N ARG A 118 3.74 4.54 -10.37
CA ARG A 118 2.97 5.58 -11.07
C ARG A 118 1.48 5.51 -10.76
N LEU A 119 0.90 4.32 -10.76
CA LEU A 119 -0.53 4.12 -10.43
C LEU A 119 -0.82 4.47 -8.97
N PHE A 120 0.00 4.00 -8.05
CA PHE A 120 -0.12 4.31 -6.63
C PHE A 120 -0.03 5.82 -6.37
N ARG A 121 0.97 6.50 -6.95
CA ARG A 121 1.12 7.95 -6.89
C ARG A 121 -0.14 8.66 -7.36
N GLY A 122 -0.61 8.35 -8.56
CA GLY A 122 -1.81 8.99 -9.13
C GLY A 122 -3.05 8.75 -8.27
N THR A 123 -3.27 7.52 -7.83
CA THR A 123 -4.43 7.14 -7.00
C THR A 123 -4.41 7.85 -5.65
N LEU A 124 -3.25 7.87 -4.96
CA LEU A 124 -3.15 8.52 -3.65
C LEU A 124 -3.25 10.04 -3.76
N LEU A 125 -2.58 10.67 -4.73
CA LEU A 125 -2.67 12.12 -4.92
C LEU A 125 -4.08 12.57 -5.29
N ALA A 126 -4.78 11.85 -6.15
CA ALA A 126 -6.19 12.13 -6.45
C ALA A 126 -7.08 12.02 -5.20
N ALA A 127 -6.84 11.02 -4.35
CA ALA A 127 -7.57 10.87 -3.08
C ALA A 127 -7.25 11.98 -2.08
N LEU A 128 -6.00 12.44 -2.01
CA LEU A 128 -5.58 13.57 -1.16
C LEU A 128 -6.16 14.89 -1.66
N THR A 129 -6.17 15.14 -2.97
CA THR A 129 -6.77 16.33 -3.57
C THR A 129 -8.26 16.42 -3.22
N ARG A 130 -9.00 15.33 -3.41
CA ARG A 130 -10.42 15.30 -3.00
C ARG A 130 -10.62 15.52 -1.50
N ALA A 131 -9.73 15.01 -0.66
CA ALA A 131 -9.81 15.25 0.78
C ALA A 131 -9.53 16.71 1.15
N TYR A 132 -8.60 17.35 0.46
CA TYR A 132 -8.29 18.76 0.61
C TYR A 132 -9.50 19.61 0.22
N GLU A 133 -10.05 19.39 -0.98
CA GLU A 133 -11.21 20.12 -1.52
C GLU A 133 -12.46 20.00 -0.64
N ARG A 134 -12.61 18.87 0.07
CA ARG A 134 -13.73 18.63 1.00
C ARG A 134 -13.46 19.11 2.43
N GLY A 135 -12.31 19.73 2.69
CA GLY A 135 -11.96 20.17 4.04
C GLY A 135 -11.75 19.02 5.06
N GLU A 136 -11.45 17.81 4.59
CA GLU A 136 -11.25 16.62 5.44
C GLU A 136 -9.85 16.55 6.07
N LEU A 137 -8.94 17.48 5.68
CA LEU A 137 -7.58 17.53 6.18
C LEU A 137 -7.44 18.60 7.25
N MET A 138 -6.83 18.23 8.38
CA MET A 138 -6.37 19.21 9.38
C MET A 138 -5.09 19.86 8.88
N LEU A 139 -5.16 21.17 8.62
CA LEU A 139 -4.04 21.98 8.11
C LEU A 139 -3.55 22.93 9.20
N ARG A 140 -2.83 22.38 10.18
CA ARG A 140 -2.28 23.13 11.33
C ARG A 140 -0.84 22.71 11.64
N GLY A 141 -0.16 23.50 12.47
CA GLY A 141 1.23 23.26 12.83
C GLY A 141 2.13 23.17 11.59
N PRO A 142 2.87 22.08 11.37
CA PRO A 142 3.79 21.97 10.23
C PRO A 142 3.08 21.92 8.86
N CYS A 143 1.74 21.88 8.83
CA CYS A 143 0.92 21.88 7.60
C CYS A 143 0.11 23.16 7.42
N ALA A 144 0.32 24.18 8.25
CA ALA A 144 -0.49 25.40 8.22
C ALA A 144 -0.40 26.15 6.89
N GLU A 145 0.76 26.14 6.23
CA GLU A 145 0.95 26.73 4.91
C GLU A 145 0.04 26.13 3.81
N LEU A 146 -0.39 24.87 3.99
CA LEU A 146 -1.25 24.18 3.03
C LEU A 146 -2.71 24.67 3.05
N VAL A 147 -3.08 25.56 3.96
CA VAL A 147 -4.37 26.28 3.93
C VAL A 147 -4.45 27.13 2.65
N ASP A 148 -3.32 27.66 2.19
CA ASP A 148 -3.23 28.34 0.89
C ASP A 148 -3.34 27.31 -0.24
N PRO A 149 -4.35 27.43 -1.15
CA PRO A 149 -4.51 26.48 -2.24
C PRO A 149 -3.33 26.42 -3.21
N GLY A 150 -2.59 27.52 -3.37
CA GLY A 150 -1.37 27.56 -4.18
C GLY A 150 -0.22 26.76 -3.54
N CYS A 151 -0.10 26.77 -2.21
CA CYS A 151 0.88 25.94 -1.50
C CYS A 151 0.55 24.44 -1.65
N PHE A 152 -0.72 24.07 -1.51
CA PHE A 152 -1.15 22.70 -1.73
C PHE A 152 -0.93 22.24 -3.17
N ALA A 153 -1.26 23.09 -4.17
CA ALA A 153 -1.03 22.80 -5.57
C ALA A 153 0.46 22.58 -5.87
N ARG A 154 1.36 23.43 -5.36
CA ARG A 154 2.82 23.27 -5.51
C ARG A 154 3.32 21.97 -4.89
N LEU A 155 2.83 21.60 -3.70
CA LEU A 155 3.16 20.32 -3.06
C LEU A 155 2.72 19.14 -3.95
N ARG A 156 1.49 19.14 -4.42
CA ARG A 156 0.92 18.12 -5.30
C ARG A 156 1.75 17.97 -6.59
N ASP A 157 2.08 19.08 -7.25
CA ASP A 157 2.82 19.08 -8.51
C ASP A 157 4.24 18.58 -8.34
N ARG A 158 4.91 18.92 -7.23
CA ARG A 158 6.22 18.37 -6.86
C ARG A 158 6.14 16.86 -6.66
N LEU A 159 5.11 16.38 -5.94
CA LEU A 159 4.87 14.95 -5.71
C LEU A 159 4.57 14.18 -6.99
N TYR A 160 3.95 14.80 -7.99
CA TYR A 160 3.73 14.18 -9.31
C TYR A 160 5.02 14.03 -10.13
N ARG A 161 5.98 14.91 -9.95
CA ARG A 161 7.24 14.92 -10.73
C ARG A 161 8.28 13.93 -10.21
N GLN A 162 8.20 13.54 -8.96
CA GLN A 162 9.16 12.61 -8.36
C GLN A 162 8.72 11.15 -8.48
N ASP A 163 9.71 10.24 -8.49
CA ASP A 163 9.44 8.82 -8.41
C ASP A 163 9.12 8.40 -6.97
N TRP A 164 8.05 7.62 -6.82
CA TRP A 164 7.66 7.09 -5.51
C TRP A 164 8.24 5.70 -5.30
N VAL A 165 8.69 5.44 -4.08
CA VAL A 165 9.31 4.17 -3.76
C VAL A 165 8.24 3.10 -3.59
N VAL A 166 8.24 2.17 -4.53
CA VAL A 166 7.53 0.90 -4.43
C VAL A 166 8.57 -0.20 -4.56
N TYR A 167 8.51 -1.18 -3.67
CA TYR A 167 9.41 -2.31 -3.68
C TYR A 167 8.61 -3.61 -3.80
N ALA A 168 9.04 -4.51 -4.65
CA ALA A 168 8.45 -5.84 -4.78
C ALA A 168 9.54 -6.90 -4.72
N LYS A 169 9.40 -7.83 -3.80
CA LYS A 169 10.25 -9.02 -3.70
C LYS A 169 9.63 -10.19 -4.43
N ARG A 170 10.51 -11.03 -4.98
CA ARG A 170 10.18 -12.36 -5.47
C ARG A 170 9.51 -13.18 -4.36
N PRO A 171 8.73 -14.21 -4.73
CA PRO A 171 8.09 -15.08 -3.76
C PRO A 171 9.13 -15.63 -2.78
N PHE A 172 8.80 -15.61 -1.50
CA PHE A 172 9.62 -16.28 -0.48
C PHE A 172 9.25 -17.76 -0.45
N ALA A 173 10.22 -18.57 -0.06
CA ALA A 173 9.96 -19.93 0.42
C ALA A 173 9.18 -19.85 1.74
N GLY A 174 7.84 -19.82 1.63
CA GLY A 174 6.93 -19.85 2.77
C GLY A 174 6.45 -18.46 3.26
N VAL A 175 5.18 -18.19 3.03
CA VAL A 175 4.45 -17.00 3.50
C VAL A 175 4.46 -16.86 5.04
N ALA A 176 4.58 -17.97 5.76
CA ALA A 176 4.65 -18.01 7.22
C ALA A 176 5.79 -17.13 7.80
N HIS A 177 6.95 -17.10 7.15
CA HIS A 177 8.07 -16.28 7.60
C HIS A 177 7.72 -14.78 7.52
N VAL A 178 7.04 -14.37 6.46
CA VAL A 178 6.63 -12.97 6.28
C VAL A 178 5.56 -12.57 7.28
N PHE A 179 4.56 -13.42 7.55
CA PHE A 179 3.55 -13.14 8.56
C PHE A 179 4.16 -13.08 9.98
N ARG A 180 5.13 -13.92 10.31
CA ARG A 180 5.86 -13.83 11.58
C ARG A 180 6.63 -12.51 11.69
N TYR A 181 7.29 -12.07 10.61
CA TYR A 181 8.01 -10.80 10.58
C TYR A 181 7.03 -9.62 10.75
N LEU A 182 5.96 -9.56 9.97
CA LEU A 182 4.98 -8.47 10.03
C LEU A 182 4.19 -8.46 11.34
N GLY A 183 3.89 -9.62 11.89
CA GLY A 183 3.19 -9.76 13.16
C GLY A 183 3.89 -9.09 14.34
N ARG A 184 5.22 -8.93 14.29
CA ARG A 184 5.98 -8.21 15.32
C ARG A 184 5.58 -6.74 15.47
N TYR A 185 4.95 -6.17 14.46
CA TYR A 185 4.61 -4.75 14.37
C TYR A 185 3.10 -4.47 14.44
N THR A 186 2.24 -5.49 14.44
CA THR A 186 0.79 -5.32 14.41
C THR A 186 0.15 -5.03 15.77
N HIS A 187 0.88 -5.19 16.88
CA HIS A 187 0.35 -5.10 18.24
C HIS A 187 1.28 -4.35 19.20
N ARG A 188 1.96 -3.32 18.72
CA ARG A 188 2.72 -2.38 19.53
C ARG A 188 1.94 -1.07 19.75
#